data_b869a048528466a6bc4203584d6dbc40
#
_entry.id   b869a048528466a6bc4203584d6dbc40
#
_cell.length_a   1.000
_cell.length_b   1.000
_cell.length_c   1.000
_cell.angle_alpha   90.00
_cell.angle_beta   90.00
_cell.angle_gamma   90.00
#
_symmetry.space_group_name_H-M   'P 1'
#
loop_
_entity.id
_entity.type
_entity.pdbx_description
1 polymer ?
#
loop_
_entity_poly.entity_id
_entity_poly.type
_entity_poly.pdbx_seq_one_letter_code
_entity_poly.pdbx_strand_id
1 'polypeptide(L)'
;MKRLPILLLLVLAATSAFALDTVTRGKRIGVLVSRERYEGAESAMSASIAKYLREELVKAGFDAFDTKVTYDDLSRNATTAADYYVEIAASDATGGVPGGIGIGNSSVGVDISVVIAHVAAEVRLYDGRSLELVHRFELDKSRKGIAPTSISIGGSNLFAWIAIPITEVVQFRRAAHAVAKEAAIQVAEYRQAD
;
A
#
# COMPACT_ATOMS: atom_id res chain seq x y z
N MET A 1 -20.73 -15.92 -47.01
CA MET A 1 -20.88 -16.68 -45.75
C MET A 1 -19.53 -16.87 -45.04
N LYS A 2 -18.79 -15.79 -44.64
CA LYS A 2 -17.46 -15.87 -43.98
C LYS A 2 -17.33 -15.05 -42.69
N ARG A 3 -18.47 -14.61 -42.10
CA ARG A 3 -18.46 -13.77 -40.88
C ARG A 3 -18.85 -14.51 -39.59
N LEU A 4 -19.30 -15.78 -39.68
CA LEU A 4 -19.71 -16.56 -38.52
C LEU A 4 -18.59 -16.96 -37.54
N PRO A 5 -17.35 -17.32 -37.98
CA PRO A 5 -16.31 -17.75 -37.06
C PRO A 5 -15.73 -16.60 -36.19
N ILE A 6 -15.74 -15.35 -36.66
CA ILE A 6 -15.21 -14.21 -35.90
C ILE A 6 -16.15 -13.86 -34.75
N LEU A 7 -17.46 -13.95 -34.96
CA LEU A 7 -18.45 -13.67 -33.92
C LEU A 7 -18.40 -14.74 -32.80
N LEU A 8 -18.18 -16.00 -33.19
CA LEU A 8 -18.07 -17.11 -32.23
C LEU A 8 -16.79 -17.01 -31.40
N LEU A 9 -15.69 -16.53 -31.97
CA LEU A 9 -14.41 -16.32 -31.25
C LEU A 9 -14.51 -15.14 -30.28
N LEU A 10 -15.22 -14.07 -30.63
CA LEU A 10 -15.47 -12.93 -29.76
C LEU A 10 -16.39 -13.27 -28.58
N VAL A 11 -17.39 -14.12 -28.79
CA VAL A 11 -18.28 -14.59 -27.70
C VAL A 11 -17.54 -15.53 -26.75
N LEU A 12 -16.65 -16.42 -27.25
CA LEU A 12 -15.81 -17.28 -26.42
C LEU A 12 -14.77 -16.49 -25.62
N ALA A 13 -14.18 -15.45 -26.21
CA ALA A 13 -13.26 -14.55 -25.48
C ALA A 13 -13.95 -13.72 -24.39
N ALA A 14 -15.18 -13.27 -24.65
CA ALA A 14 -15.97 -12.54 -23.68
C ALA A 14 -16.41 -13.43 -22.50
N THR A 15 -16.81 -14.69 -22.78
CA THR A 15 -17.21 -15.63 -21.71
C THR A 15 -16.02 -16.08 -20.85
N SER A 16 -14.81 -16.21 -21.40
CA SER A 16 -13.61 -16.51 -20.61
C SER A 16 -13.16 -15.34 -19.75
N ALA A 17 -13.31 -14.09 -20.21
CA ALA A 17 -13.04 -12.89 -19.40
C ALA A 17 -14.04 -12.76 -18.24
N PHE A 18 -15.31 -13.04 -18.46
CA PHE A 18 -16.33 -13.06 -17.40
C PHE A 18 -16.14 -14.21 -16.40
N ALA A 19 -15.67 -15.37 -16.84
CA ALA A 19 -15.40 -16.51 -15.94
C ALA A 19 -14.17 -16.24 -15.04
N LEU A 20 -13.16 -15.51 -15.52
CA LEU A 20 -11.99 -15.14 -14.71
C LEU A 20 -12.35 -14.13 -13.62
N ASP A 21 -13.29 -13.21 -13.90
CA ASP A 21 -13.70 -12.14 -12.98
C ASP A 21 -14.63 -12.66 -11.85
N THR A 22 -15.32 -13.78 -12.06
CA THR A 22 -16.25 -14.35 -11.09
C THR A 22 -15.59 -15.25 -10.04
N VAL A 23 -14.38 -15.76 -10.28
CA VAL A 23 -13.69 -16.67 -9.34
C VAL A 23 -13.02 -15.93 -8.19
N THR A 24 -12.69 -14.65 -8.37
CA THR A 24 -12.05 -13.81 -7.31
C THR A 24 -13.03 -12.88 -6.59
N ARG A 25 -14.17 -12.57 -7.18
CA ARG A 25 -15.20 -11.74 -6.55
C ARG A 25 -15.93 -12.52 -5.48
N GLY A 26 -15.82 -12.06 -4.25
CA GLY A 26 -16.59 -12.56 -3.12
C GLY A 26 -15.82 -13.35 -2.08
N LYS A 27 -14.50 -13.56 -2.24
CA LYS A 27 -13.71 -14.13 -1.14
C LYS A 27 -13.61 -13.13 0.00
N ARG A 28 -13.85 -13.64 1.21
CA ARG A 28 -13.81 -12.85 2.42
C ARG A 28 -12.39 -12.81 2.96
N ILE A 29 -11.83 -11.61 3.12
CA ILE A 29 -10.45 -11.42 3.58
C ILE A 29 -10.45 -10.62 4.89
N GLY A 30 -9.91 -11.22 5.94
CA GLY A 30 -9.68 -10.55 7.22
C GLY A 30 -8.30 -9.88 7.22
N VAL A 31 -8.25 -8.55 7.46
CA VAL A 31 -6.99 -7.83 7.63
C VAL A 31 -6.63 -7.88 9.11
N LEU A 32 -5.49 -8.51 9.43
CA LEU A 32 -4.98 -8.69 10.78
C LEU A 32 -4.22 -7.44 11.25
N VAL A 33 -4.22 -7.24 12.57
CA VAL A 33 -3.28 -6.32 13.20
C VAL A 33 -1.88 -6.95 13.17
N SER A 34 -0.86 -6.18 12.77
CA SER A 34 0.51 -6.70 12.73
C SER A 34 0.97 -7.21 14.10
N ARG A 35 1.62 -8.39 14.10
CA ARG A 35 2.25 -8.99 15.28
C ARG A 35 3.41 -8.17 15.80
N GLU A 36 4.15 -7.60 14.88
CA GLU A 36 5.35 -6.86 15.20
C GLU A 36 4.94 -5.51 15.79
N ARG A 37 5.07 -5.41 17.09
CA ARG A 37 4.94 -4.15 17.81
C ARG A 37 6.24 -3.37 17.65
N TYR A 38 6.40 -2.76 16.50
CA TYR A 38 7.40 -1.70 16.37
C TYR A 38 6.98 -0.53 17.25
N GLU A 39 7.86 -0.04 18.08
CA GLU A 39 7.64 1.18 18.83
C GLU A 39 7.81 2.37 17.87
N GLY A 40 6.87 3.31 17.91
CA GLY A 40 7.00 4.58 17.19
C GLY A 40 6.38 4.62 15.79
N ALA A 41 7.13 5.15 14.83
CA ALA A 41 6.66 5.49 13.48
C ALA A 41 6.22 4.25 12.67
N GLU A 42 6.90 3.12 12.81
CA GLU A 42 6.62 1.89 12.08
C GLU A 42 5.27 1.29 12.49
N SER A 43 4.90 1.35 13.75
CA SER A 43 3.60 0.88 14.24
C SER A 43 2.44 1.70 13.64
N ALA A 44 2.58 3.02 13.64
CA ALA A 44 1.60 3.92 13.02
C ALA A 44 1.54 3.73 11.50
N MET A 45 2.67 3.43 10.88
CA MET A 45 2.76 3.14 9.46
C MET A 45 2.08 1.82 9.13
N SER A 46 2.33 0.74 9.88
CA SER A 46 1.68 -0.56 9.69
C SER A 46 0.15 -0.45 9.78
N ALA A 47 -0.37 0.29 10.75
CA ALA A 47 -1.80 0.55 10.87
C ALA A 47 -2.37 1.32 9.67
N SER A 48 -1.61 2.30 9.16
CA SER A 48 -2.01 3.08 7.97
C SER A 48 -2.02 2.23 6.72
N ILE A 49 -1.00 1.38 6.52
CA ILE A 49 -0.90 0.48 5.37
C ILE A 49 -2.03 -0.56 5.42
N ALA A 50 -2.30 -1.15 6.59
CA ALA A 50 -3.39 -2.11 6.77
C ALA A 50 -4.75 -1.51 6.40
N LYS A 51 -5.02 -0.28 6.82
CA LYS A 51 -6.22 0.45 6.40
C LYS A 51 -6.31 0.62 4.88
N TYR A 52 -5.23 1.08 4.25
CA TYR A 52 -5.20 1.25 2.78
C TYR A 52 -5.31 -0.09 2.07
N LEU A 53 -4.67 -1.15 2.59
CA LEU A 53 -4.78 -2.51 2.04
C LEU A 53 -6.23 -2.98 2.02
N ARG A 54 -6.97 -2.82 3.12
CA ARG A 54 -8.39 -3.14 3.17
C ARG A 54 -9.17 -2.37 2.09
N GLU A 55 -8.92 -1.06 1.96
CA GLU A 55 -9.61 -0.23 0.96
C GLU A 55 -9.30 -0.70 -0.48
N GLU A 56 -8.07 -1.07 -0.77
CA GLU A 56 -7.66 -1.56 -2.10
C GLU A 56 -8.21 -2.97 -2.38
N LEU A 57 -8.26 -3.86 -1.38
CA LEU A 57 -8.91 -5.17 -1.51
C LEU A 57 -10.41 -5.03 -1.80
N VAL A 58 -11.11 -4.11 -1.13
CA VAL A 58 -12.53 -3.82 -1.44
C VAL A 58 -12.69 -3.30 -2.87
N LYS A 59 -11.81 -2.41 -3.34
CA LYS A 59 -11.81 -1.94 -4.75
C LYS A 59 -11.54 -3.09 -5.73
N ALA A 60 -10.73 -4.06 -5.35
CA ALA A 60 -10.46 -5.27 -6.14
C ALA A 60 -11.63 -6.28 -6.13
N GLY A 61 -12.69 -6.02 -5.36
CA GLY A 61 -13.93 -6.83 -5.35
C GLY A 61 -13.97 -7.89 -4.24
N PHE A 62 -13.07 -7.83 -3.25
CA PHE A 62 -13.11 -8.71 -2.07
C PHE A 62 -14.02 -8.14 -0.98
N ASP A 63 -14.61 -9.02 -0.16
CA ASP A 63 -15.24 -8.66 1.12
C ASP A 63 -14.15 -8.54 2.19
N ALA A 64 -13.45 -7.39 2.21
CA ALA A 64 -12.32 -7.17 3.12
C ALA A 64 -12.75 -6.41 4.38
N PHE A 65 -12.36 -6.89 5.55
CA PHE A 65 -12.72 -6.33 6.85
C PHE A 65 -11.55 -6.34 7.84
N ASP A 66 -11.57 -5.40 8.79
CA ASP A 66 -10.59 -5.34 9.88
C ASP A 66 -10.96 -6.34 10.97
N THR A 67 -10.05 -7.25 11.32
CA THR A 67 -10.28 -8.26 12.35
C THR A 67 -10.10 -7.71 13.77
N LYS A 68 -9.30 -6.65 13.91
CA LYS A 68 -8.87 -6.06 15.20
C LYS A 68 -8.08 -7.01 16.12
N VAL A 69 -7.69 -8.17 15.61
CA VAL A 69 -6.90 -9.17 16.33
C VAL A 69 -5.60 -9.44 15.60
N THR A 70 -4.60 -9.91 16.35
CA THR A 70 -3.34 -10.40 15.80
C THR A 70 -3.51 -11.84 15.31
N TYR A 71 -2.52 -12.34 14.55
CA TYR A 71 -2.50 -13.76 14.18
C TYR A 71 -2.47 -14.68 15.39
N ASP A 72 -1.73 -14.32 16.45
CA ASP A 72 -1.61 -15.14 17.64
C ASP A 72 -2.93 -15.23 18.41
N ASP A 73 -3.70 -14.15 18.43
CA ASP A 73 -5.05 -14.13 19.04
C ASP A 73 -6.03 -14.96 18.20
N LEU A 74 -5.94 -14.86 16.87
CA LEU A 74 -6.76 -15.63 15.95
C LEU A 74 -6.49 -17.13 16.06
N SER A 75 -5.21 -17.53 16.12
CA SER A 75 -4.80 -18.94 16.25
C SER A 75 -5.25 -19.60 17.56
N ARG A 76 -5.37 -18.82 18.64
CA ARG A 76 -5.88 -19.30 19.93
C ARG A 76 -7.40 -19.44 19.99
N ASN A 77 -8.13 -18.59 19.28
CA ASN A 77 -9.58 -18.46 19.40
C ASN A 77 -10.36 -19.08 18.23
N ALA A 78 -9.70 -19.67 17.25
CA ALA A 78 -10.22 -20.50 16.15
C ALA A 78 -11.57 -20.06 15.55
N THR A 79 -11.77 -18.76 15.32
CA THR A 79 -12.98 -18.28 14.65
C THR A 79 -12.69 -18.05 13.16
N THR A 80 -12.99 -19.03 12.33
CA THR A 80 -12.82 -18.91 10.86
C THR A 80 -13.95 -18.06 10.28
N ALA A 81 -13.74 -16.75 10.23
CA ALA A 81 -14.73 -15.81 9.68
C ALA A 81 -14.38 -15.35 8.25
N ALA A 82 -13.24 -15.78 7.71
CA ALA A 82 -12.73 -15.37 6.40
C ALA A 82 -12.17 -16.57 5.62
N ASP A 83 -12.10 -16.43 4.29
CA ASP A 83 -11.44 -17.40 3.41
C ASP A 83 -9.92 -17.28 3.49
N TYR A 84 -9.44 -16.06 3.72
CA TYR A 84 -8.03 -15.75 3.94
C TYR A 84 -7.88 -14.66 5.01
N TYR A 85 -6.71 -14.68 5.65
CA TYR A 85 -6.28 -13.57 6.50
C TYR A 85 -4.99 -12.99 5.94
N VAL A 86 -4.88 -11.67 5.95
CA VAL A 86 -3.67 -10.95 5.52
C VAL A 86 -3.14 -10.10 6.65
N GLU A 87 -1.86 -10.24 6.93
CA GLU A 87 -1.09 -9.40 7.84
C GLU A 87 -0.11 -8.56 7.03
N ILE A 88 0.00 -7.27 7.34
CA ILE A 88 1.00 -6.40 6.74
C ILE A 88 1.73 -5.63 7.83
N ALA A 89 3.05 -5.70 7.80
CA ALA A 89 3.92 -5.05 8.76
C ALA A 89 4.93 -4.16 8.03
N ALA A 90 5.03 -2.89 8.39
CA ALA A 90 6.10 -2.04 7.92
C ALA A 90 7.43 -2.53 8.51
N SER A 91 8.38 -2.88 7.66
CA SER A 91 9.73 -3.30 8.05
C SER A 91 10.73 -2.15 8.03
N ASP A 92 10.44 -1.10 7.27
CA ASP A 92 11.21 0.14 7.23
C ASP A 92 10.30 1.32 6.84
N ALA A 93 10.52 2.47 7.45
CA ALA A 93 9.86 3.73 7.13
C ALA A 93 10.86 4.87 7.33
N THR A 94 11.60 5.17 6.28
CA THR A 94 12.65 6.19 6.30
C THR A 94 12.32 7.36 5.39
N GLY A 95 12.71 8.56 5.81
CA GLY A 95 12.57 9.78 5.05
C GLY A 95 13.89 10.57 5.04
N GLY A 96 13.99 11.47 4.08
CA GLY A 96 15.18 12.31 4.01
C GLY A 96 15.08 13.43 2.99
N VAL A 97 15.99 14.37 3.15
CA VAL A 97 16.18 15.51 2.25
C VAL A 97 17.59 15.42 1.67
N PRO A 98 17.78 14.71 0.56
CA PRO A 98 19.13 14.47 0.01
C PRO A 98 19.81 15.71 -0.58
N GLY A 99 19.10 16.79 -0.78
CA GLY A 99 19.67 18.02 -1.30
C GLY A 99 18.63 19.03 -1.74
N GLY A 100 19.08 20.25 -2.01
CA GLY A 100 18.25 21.36 -2.49
C GLY A 100 18.98 22.18 -3.55
N ILE A 101 18.22 22.98 -4.28
CA ILE A 101 18.68 23.94 -5.28
C ILE A 101 18.11 25.30 -4.93
N GLY A 102 18.98 26.30 -4.81
CA GLY A 102 18.59 27.72 -4.67
C GLY A 102 18.30 28.33 -6.03
N ILE A 103 17.18 29.01 -6.14
CA ILE A 103 16.80 29.76 -7.34
C ILE A 103 16.43 31.19 -6.89
N GLY A 104 17.12 32.18 -7.43
CA GLY A 104 16.81 33.56 -7.08
C GLY A 104 17.92 34.55 -7.42
N ASN A 105 17.72 35.77 -6.97
CA ASN A 105 18.69 36.84 -7.06
C ASN A 105 18.87 37.47 -5.66
N SER A 106 19.65 38.57 -5.57
CA SER A 106 19.93 39.23 -4.32
C SER A 106 18.70 39.79 -3.57
N SER A 107 17.58 39.92 -4.24
CA SER A 107 16.35 40.51 -3.67
C SER A 107 15.28 39.50 -3.34
N VAL A 108 15.20 38.41 -4.13
CA VAL A 108 14.21 37.34 -3.93
C VAL A 108 14.86 36.01 -4.29
N GLY A 109 14.77 35.06 -3.37
CA GLY A 109 15.28 33.69 -3.59
C GLY A 109 14.33 32.67 -3.01
N VAL A 110 14.31 31.48 -3.65
CA VAL A 110 13.62 30.30 -3.16
C VAL A 110 14.58 29.13 -3.24
N ASP A 111 14.83 28.49 -2.10
CA ASP A 111 15.51 27.20 -2.05
C ASP A 111 14.45 26.10 -2.05
N ILE A 112 14.64 25.14 -2.89
CA ILE A 112 13.77 23.96 -2.99
C ILE A 112 14.58 22.70 -2.71
N SER A 113 14.02 21.80 -1.96
CA SER A 113 14.64 20.49 -1.66
C SER A 113 13.77 19.34 -2.15
N VAL A 114 14.44 18.27 -2.50
CA VAL A 114 13.77 16.97 -2.78
C VAL A 114 13.56 16.27 -1.46
N VAL A 115 12.32 15.92 -1.17
CA VAL A 115 11.95 15.10 -0.01
C VAL A 115 11.67 13.70 -0.52
N ILE A 116 12.32 12.72 0.07
CA ILE A 116 12.12 11.31 -0.25
C ILE A 116 11.49 10.63 0.95
N ALA A 117 10.45 9.83 0.71
CA ALA A 117 9.91 8.91 1.68
C ALA A 117 9.99 7.48 1.11
N HIS A 118 10.49 6.58 1.91
CA HIS A 118 10.66 5.17 1.62
C HIS A 118 9.84 4.36 2.62
N VAL A 119 9.13 3.35 2.13
CA VAL A 119 8.35 2.43 2.96
C VAL A 119 8.55 1.04 2.43
N ALA A 120 9.09 0.15 3.28
CA ALA A 120 9.12 -1.28 3.04
C ALA A 120 8.15 -1.98 3.98
N ALA A 121 7.53 -3.05 3.51
CA ALA A 121 6.60 -3.84 4.30
C ALA A 121 6.65 -5.30 3.91
N GLU A 122 6.49 -6.16 4.90
CA GLU A 122 6.27 -7.58 4.72
C GLU A 122 4.77 -7.87 4.74
N VAL A 123 4.33 -8.70 3.80
CA VAL A 123 2.94 -9.17 3.69
C VAL A 123 2.92 -10.68 3.87
N ARG A 124 2.04 -11.14 4.74
CA ARG A 124 1.80 -12.57 5.03
C ARG A 124 0.34 -12.89 4.75
N LEU A 125 0.10 -13.88 3.93
CA LEU A 125 -1.24 -14.39 3.62
C LEU A 125 -1.41 -15.77 4.25
N TYR A 126 -2.51 -15.95 4.96
CA TYR A 126 -2.84 -17.19 5.65
C TYR A 126 -4.14 -17.76 5.11
N ASP A 127 -4.22 -19.08 4.97
CA ASP A 127 -5.49 -19.77 4.70
C ASP A 127 -6.46 -19.56 5.86
N GLY A 128 -7.72 -19.27 5.54
CA GLY A 128 -8.70 -18.92 6.57
C GLY A 128 -9.14 -20.10 7.44
N ARG A 129 -8.95 -21.33 6.99
CA ARG A 129 -9.39 -22.56 7.71
C ARG A 129 -8.25 -23.18 8.50
N SER A 130 -7.10 -23.40 7.85
CA SER A 130 -5.94 -24.02 8.50
C SER A 130 -5.09 -23.02 9.28
N LEU A 131 -5.22 -21.74 9.00
CA LEU A 131 -4.35 -20.65 9.49
C LEU A 131 -2.87 -20.87 9.11
N GLU A 132 -2.59 -21.71 8.12
CA GLU A 132 -1.25 -21.90 7.60
C GLU A 132 -0.84 -20.73 6.73
N LEU A 133 0.45 -20.36 6.80
CA LEU A 133 1.03 -19.37 5.92
C LEU A 133 1.08 -19.93 4.49
N VAL A 134 0.27 -19.35 3.59
CA VAL A 134 0.20 -19.79 2.19
C VAL A 134 1.05 -18.93 1.26
N HIS A 135 1.29 -17.68 1.63
CA HIS A 135 2.14 -16.80 0.83
C HIS A 135 2.81 -15.72 1.69
N ARG A 136 4.04 -15.38 1.33
CA ARG A 136 4.82 -14.31 1.97
C ARG A 136 5.61 -13.56 0.91
N PHE A 137 5.56 -12.24 0.97
CA PHE A 137 6.33 -11.38 0.06
C PHE A 137 6.67 -10.05 0.73
N GLU A 138 7.69 -9.39 0.19
CA GLU A 138 8.14 -8.09 0.64
C GLU A 138 7.87 -7.03 -0.43
N LEU A 139 7.51 -5.85 -0.01
CA LEU A 139 7.24 -4.70 -0.85
C LEU A 139 8.08 -3.53 -0.41
N ASP A 140 8.57 -2.80 -1.39
CA ASP A 140 9.40 -1.62 -1.21
C ASP A 140 8.92 -0.53 -2.17
N LYS A 141 8.56 0.62 -1.62
CA LYS A 141 8.11 1.77 -2.42
C LYS A 141 8.69 3.07 -1.89
N SER A 142 9.26 3.82 -2.81
CA SER A 142 9.73 5.18 -2.55
C SER A 142 8.87 6.21 -3.25
N ARG A 143 8.72 7.38 -2.63
CA ARG A 143 8.06 8.55 -3.22
C ARG A 143 8.92 9.77 -3.03
N LYS A 144 8.94 10.62 -4.05
CA LYS A 144 9.69 11.87 -4.06
C LYS A 144 8.72 13.03 -4.13
N GLY A 145 9.01 14.09 -3.39
CA GLY A 145 8.30 15.34 -3.43
C GLY A 145 9.26 16.52 -3.44
N ILE A 146 8.75 17.68 -3.72
CA ILE A 146 9.51 18.93 -3.72
C ILE A 146 8.93 19.83 -2.62
N ALA A 147 9.79 20.35 -1.77
CA ALA A 147 9.40 21.29 -0.73
C ALA A 147 10.27 22.55 -0.81
N PRO A 148 9.71 23.74 -0.65
CA PRO A 148 10.50 24.94 -0.41
C PRO A 148 11.20 24.79 0.93
N THR A 149 12.51 25.02 0.96
CA THR A 149 13.34 24.98 2.17
C THR A 149 13.66 26.35 2.71
N SER A 150 13.72 27.35 1.85
CA SER A 150 13.74 28.75 2.27
C SER A 150 13.08 29.64 1.23
N ILE A 151 12.53 30.74 1.69
CA ILE A 151 12.09 31.88 0.86
C ILE A 151 12.77 33.13 1.41
N SER A 152 13.59 33.76 0.61
CA SER A 152 14.26 35.00 0.99
C SER A 152 13.66 36.21 0.23
N ILE A 153 13.34 37.26 0.96
CA ILE A 153 12.86 38.53 0.40
C ILE A 153 13.62 39.64 1.08
N GLY A 154 14.35 40.45 0.29
CA GLY A 154 15.07 41.62 0.81
C GLY A 154 16.14 41.27 1.85
N GLY A 155 16.77 40.08 1.74
CA GLY A 155 17.79 39.59 2.68
C GLY A 155 17.24 38.92 3.96
N SER A 156 15.95 38.84 4.11
CA SER A 156 15.30 38.11 5.22
C SER A 156 14.81 36.75 4.79
N ASN A 157 15.20 35.72 5.53
CA ASN A 157 14.71 34.35 5.29
C ASN A 157 13.35 34.17 5.96
N LEU A 158 12.31 33.92 5.17
CA LEU A 158 10.97 33.62 5.62
C LEU A 158 10.66 32.15 5.50
N PHE A 159 10.50 31.48 6.63
CA PHE A 159 9.78 30.23 6.91
C PHE A 159 9.76 29.10 5.87
N ALA A 160 10.80 28.31 5.82
CA ALA A 160 10.78 27.05 5.06
C ALA A 160 10.63 25.79 5.92
N TRP A 161 10.91 25.87 7.20
CA TRP A 161 10.93 24.73 8.12
C TRP A 161 9.59 23.99 8.28
N ILE A 162 8.46 24.62 7.91
CA ILE A 162 7.12 23.99 7.96
C ILE A 162 6.84 23.14 6.72
N ALA A 163 7.37 23.50 5.55
CA ALA A 163 7.04 22.84 4.29
C ALA A 163 7.66 21.43 4.16
N ILE A 164 8.86 21.22 4.71
CA ILE A 164 9.54 19.91 4.67
C ILE A 164 8.74 18.86 5.42
N PRO A 165 8.37 19.02 6.70
CA PRO A 165 7.59 18.05 7.45
C PRO A 165 6.25 17.73 6.80
N ILE A 166 5.56 18.74 6.26
CA ILE A 166 4.28 18.52 5.55
C ILE A 166 4.50 17.69 4.30
N THR A 167 5.50 18.01 3.49
CA THR A 167 5.82 17.27 2.27
C THR A 167 6.23 15.84 2.60
N GLU A 168 7.03 15.63 3.63
CA GLU A 168 7.45 14.33 4.10
C GLU A 168 6.25 13.44 4.47
N VAL A 169 5.35 13.94 5.30
CA VAL A 169 4.10 13.22 5.66
C VAL A 169 3.27 12.87 4.43
N VAL A 170 3.16 13.76 3.45
CA VAL A 170 2.44 13.50 2.21
C VAL A 170 3.13 12.39 1.40
N GLN A 171 4.47 12.41 1.30
CA GLN A 171 5.20 11.38 0.57
C GLN A 171 5.14 10.02 1.28
N PHE A 172 5.22 9.98 2.61
CA PHE A 172 5.01 8.75 3.38
C PHE A 172 3.62 8.16 3.14
N ARG A 173 2.57 8.97 3.19
CA ARG A 173 1.20 8.50 2.88
C ARG A 173 1.09 7.93 1.48
N ARG A 174 1.72 8.56 0.49
CA ARG A 174 1.75 8.10 -0.90
C ARG A 174 2.54 6.81 -1.06
N ALA A 175 3.65 6.64 -0.34
CA ALA A 175 4.44 5.41 -0.32
C ALA A 175 3.65 4.27 0.33
N ALA A 176 3.06 4.50 1.50
CA ALA A 176 2.21 3.55 2.21
C ALA A 176 1.02 3.08 1.36
N HIS A 177 0.34 4.02 0.70
CA HIS A 177 -0.76 3.67 -0.22
C HIS A 177 -0.28 2.87 -1.43
N ALA A 178 0.91 3.16 -1.97
CA ALA A 178 1.48 2.40 -3.07
C ALA A 178 1.86 0.96 -2.65
N VAL A 179 2.40 0.79 -1.43
CA VAL A 179 2.65 -0.54 -0.82
C VAL A 179 1.33 -1.30 -0.70
N ALA A 180 0.31 -0.69 -0.11
CA ALA A 180 -1.00 -1.31 0.07
C ALA A 180 -1.67 -1.72 -1.25
N LYS A 181 -1.58 -0.86 -2.26
CA LYS A 181 -2.11 -1.16 -3.59
C LYS A 181 -1.41 -2.35 -4.24
N GLU A 182 -0.09 -2.40 -4.17
CA GLU A 182 0.69 -3.51 -4.70
C GLU A 182 0.40 -4.81 -3.93
N ALA A 183 0.29 -4.72 -2.60
CA ALA A 183 -0.11 -5.84 -1.76
C ALA A 183 -1.47 -6.40 -2.17
N ALA A 184 -2.46 -5.53 -2.40
CA ALA A 184 -3.79 -5.96 -2.85
C ALA A 184 -3.75 -6.66 -4.21
N ILE A 185 -2.92 -6.18 -5.15
CA ILE A 185 -2.72 -6.82 -6.45
C ILE A 185 -2.14 -8.22 -6.28
N GLN A 186 -1.05 -8.37 -5.51
CA GLN A 186 -0.40 -9.67 -5.30
C GLN A 186 -1.29 -10.65 -4.53
N VAL A 187 -2.07 -10.18 -3.56
CA VAL A 187 -3.09 -11.00 -2.89
C VAL A 187 -4.18 -11.45 -3.87
N ALA A 188 -4.61 -10.58 -4.78
CA ALA A 188 -5.61 -10.92 -5.79
C ALA A 188 -5.09 -11.91 -6.84
N GLU A 189 -3.82 -11.83 -7.19
CA GLU A 189 -3.14 -12.72 -8.15
C GLU A 189 -2.77 -14.07 -7.53
N TYR A 190 -2.68 -14.14 -6.19
CA TYR A 190 -2.39 -15.38 -5.50
C TYR A 190 -3.44 -16.43 -5.84
N ARG A 191 -3.00 -17.48 -6.48
CA ARG A 191 -3.78 -18.70 -6.72
C ARG A 191 -3.18 -19.79 -5.85
N GLN A 192 -4.01 -20.40 -5.03
CA GLN A 192 -3.63 -21.63 -4.38
C GLN A 192 -3.23 -22.61 -5.50
N ALA A 193 -1.98 -23.05 -5.48
CA ALA A 193 -1.55 -24.10 -6.40
C ALA A 193 -2.38 -25.34 -6.08
N ASP A 194 -3.19 -25.77 -7.04
CA ASP A 194 -3.95 -27.02 -6.99
C ASP A 194 -3.01 -28.23 -6.93
#